data_603a8f9c8bf18dc0ce5ecf816fa1411e
#
_entry.id   603a8f9c8bf18dc0ce5ecf816fa1411e
#
_cell.length_a   1.000
_cell.length_b   1.000
_cell.length_c   1.000
_cell.angle_alpha   90.00
_cell.angle_beta   90.00
_cell.angle_gamma   90.00
#
_symmetry.space_group_name_H-M   'P 1'
#
loop_
_entity.id
_entity.type
_entity.pdbx_description
1 polymer ?
#
loop_
_entity_poly.entity_id
_entity_poly.type
_entity_poly.pdbx_seq_one_letter_code
_entity_poly.pdbx_strand_id
1 'polypeptide(L)'
;MRILDISPLITEVSPVYPGDAPLSLSFVRSSQVCVGTLTMSAHLGAHVDAPQHLNRAGDVSEIALTELIGPCQVIERIGKKVITAEDLPSRLFARRVLIKTGFNRPCCWTNEFSYLSADAVAFLIEQGVKVIGIDTPSIDPAEDERLPSHVLAIDAGILILENLELSAVQAGEYELIALPLKIKGLEASPVRAVLIDQRSGESGSCI
;
A
#
# COMPACT_ATOMS: atom_id res chain seq x y z
N MET A 1 13.38 19.00 -3.93
CA MET A 1 12.31 18.01 -4.09
C MET A 1 12.93 16.69 -4.54
N ARG A 2 12.71 15.62 -3.81
CA ARG A 2 13.15 14.25 -4.14
C ARG A 2 11.92 13.34 -4.24
N ILE A 3 11.83 12.56 -5.31
CA ILE A 3 10.77 11.55 -5.47
C ILE A 3 11.35 10.20 -5.10
N LEU A 4 10.66 9.50 -4.21
CA LEU A 4 10.97 8.14 -3.79
C LEU A 4 9.89 7.23 -4.38
N ASP A 5 10.27 6.30 -5.25
CA ASP A 5 9.39 5.27 -5.75
C ASP A 5 9.22 4.21 -4.66
N ILE A 6 7.99 4.00 -4.23
CA ILE A 6 7.65 3.04 -3.19
C ILE A 6 6.79 1.89 -3.72
N SER A 7 6.95 1.58 -5.00
CA SER A 7 6.33 0.41 -5.64
C SER A 7 7.39 -0.63 -5.98
N PRO A 8 7.21 -1.90 -5.59
CA PRO A 8 8.11 -2.97 -5.97
C PRO A 8 8.05 -3.22 -7.47
N LEU A 9 9.16 -3.72 -8.03
CA LEU A 9 9.16 -4.22 -9.39
C LEU A 9 8.29 -5.49 -9.48
N ILE A 10 7.33 -5.50 -10.39
CA ILE A 10 6.51 -6.67 -10.68
C ILE A 10 7.13 -7.44 -11.84
N THR A 11 7.30 -8.74 -11.66
CA THR A 11 7.83 -9.68 -12.65
C THR A 11 6.99 -10.96 -12.66
N GLU A 12 7.20 -11.81 -13.65
CA GLU A 12 6.52 -13.12 -13.75
C GLU A 12 6.86 -14.08 -12.58
N VAL A 13 7.94 -13.79 -11.84
CA VAL A 13 8.34 -14.53 -10.63
C VAL A 13 8.03 -13.79 -9.33
N SER A 14 7.32 -12.68 -9.39
CA SER A 14 6.86 -11.99 -8.17
C SER A 14 5.89 -12.88 -7.40
N PRO A 15 6.03 -12.99 -6.07
CA PRO A 15 5.14 -13.81 -5.26
C PRO A 15 3.72 -13.27 -5.29
N VAL A 16 2.76 -14.19 -5.41
CA VAL A 16 1.32 -13.90 -5.34
C VAL A 16 0.70 -14.71 -4.21
N TYR A 17 -0.44 -14.24 -3.72
CA TYR A 17 -1.25 -15.02 -2.78
C TYR A 17 -1.64 -16.37 -3.43
N PRO A 18 -1.63 -17.48 -2.68
CA PRO A 18 -2.01 -18.79 -3.21
C PRO A 18 -3.41 -18.80 -3.82
N GLY A 19 -3.49 -19.07 -5.12
CA GLY A 19 -4.73 -19.04 -5.89
C GLY A 19 -4.91 -17.79 -6.77
N ASP A 20 -4.16 -16.74 -6.54
CA ASP A 20 -4.17 -15.54 -7.36
C ASP A 20 -3.41 -15.72 -8.68
N ALA A 21 -3.79 -14.93 -9.68
CA ALA A 21 -3.14 -14.92 -10.97
C ALA A 21 -1.76 -14.22 -10.90
N PRO A 22 -0.65 -14.91 -11.24
CA PRO A 22 0.65 -14.25 -11.39
C PRO A 22 0.66 -13.33 -12.61
N LEU A 23 1.71 -12.49 -12.74
CA LEU A 23 1.90 -11.71 -13.96
C LEU A 23 2.13 -12.66 -15.14
N SER A 24 1.36 -12.46 -16.19
CA SER A 24 1.55 -13.08 -17.50
C SER A 24 1.54 -11.99 -18.56
N LEU A 25 2.51 -12.01 -19.45
CA LEU A 25 2.66 -11.07 -20.55
C LEU A 25 2.54 -11.80 -21.88
N SER A 26 1.76 -11.26 -22.80
CA SER A 26 1.73 -11.68 -24.20
C SER A 26 1.89 -10.48 -25.13
N PHE A 27 2.45 -10.72 -26.31
CA PHE A 27 2.79 -9.63 -27.24
C PHE A 27 2.33 -9.94 -28.66
N VAL A 28 1.66 -8.98 -29.27
CA VAL A 28 1.44 -8.95 -30.72
C VAL A 28 2.45 -7.97 -31.33
N ARG A 29 3.21 -8.43 -32.32
CA ARG A 29 4.28 -7.65 -32.97
C ARG A 29 4.02 -7.50 -34.44
N SER A 30 4.26 -6.30 -34.98
CA SER A 30 4.38 -6.00 -36.39
C SER A 30 5.77 -5.43 -36.67
N SER A 31 6.02 -5.01 -37.91
CA SER A 31 7.28 -4.33 -38.28
C SER A 31 7.51 -3.00 -37.58
N GLN A 32 6.45 -2.35 -37.07
CA GLN A 32 6.51 -1.00 -36.53
C GLN A 32 6.08 -0.89 -35.05
N VAL A 33 5.22 -1.79 -34.57
CA VAL A 33 4.65 -1.70 -33.22
C VAL A 33 4.68 -3.03 -32.50
N CYS A 34 4.77 -2.95 -31.17
CA CYS A 34 4.62 -4.07 -30.25
C CYS A 34 3.53 -3.71 -29.24
N VAL A 35 2.46 -4.51 -29.19
CA VAL A 35 1.35 -4.32 -28.26
C VAL A 35 1.39 -5.44 -27.24
N GLY A 36 1.53 -5.09 -25.96
CA GLY A 36 1.51 -6.03 -24.85
C GLY A 36 0.10 -6.17 -24.26
N THR A 37 -0.23 -7.39 -23.87
CA THR A 37 -1.37 -7.69 -22.99
C THR A 37 -0.82 -8.21 -21.70
N LEU A 38 -1.34 -7.73 -20.57
CA LEU A 38 -0.98 -8.22 -19.25
C LEU A 38 -2.20 -8.84 -18.57
N THR A 39 -1.95 -9.90 -17.81
CA THR A 39 -2.92 -10.53 -16.91
C THR A 39 -2.22 -10.71 -15.57
N MET A 40 -2.85 -10.27 -14.49
CA MET A 40 -2.34 -10.45 -13.13
C MET A 40 -3.46 -10.19 -12.12
N SER A 41 -3.28 -10.66 -10.86
CA SER A 41 -4.13 -10.26 -9.74
C SER A 41 -4.06 -8.75 -9.52
N ALA A 42 -5.19 -8.13 -9.13
CA ALA A 42 -5.25 -6.73 -8.75
C ALA A 42 -4.42 -6.43 -7.49
N HIS A 43 -4.11 -7.46 -6.69
CA HIS A 43 -3.31 -7.38 -5.47
C HIS A 43 -1.80 -7.66 -5.69
N LEU A 44 -1.36 -7.87 -6.93
CA LEU A 44 0.04 -8.10 -7.21
C LEU A 44 0.85 -6.79 -7.23
N GLY A 45 1.89 -6.73 -6.38
CA GLY A 45 2.70 -5.53 -6.18
C GLY A 45 2.01 -4.49 -5.29
N ALA A 46 2.50 -3.25 -5.30
CA ALA A 46 1.83 -2.17 -4.58
C ALA A 46 0.43 -1.93 -5.14
N HIS A 47 -0.57 -1.95 -4.27
CA HIS A 47 -1.98 -1.81 -4.68
C HIS A 47 -2.80 -1.07 -3.62
N VAL A 48 -3.99 -0.68 -3.99
CA VAL A 48 -5.01 -0.12 -3.09
C VAL A 48 -6.25 -1.01 -3.13
N ASP A 49 -6.83 -1.27 -1.96
CA ASP A 49 -8.10 -1.96 -1.81
C ASP A 49 -9.26 -0.98 -1.81
N ALA A 50 -10.31 -1.36 -2.54
CA ALA A 50 -11.60 -0.70 -2.49
C ALA A 50 -12.56 -1.47 -1.57
N PRO A 51 -13.68 -0.86 -1.14
CA PRO A 51 -14.66 -1.52 -0.28
C PRO A 51 -15.19 -2.85 -0.83
N GLN A 52 -15.24 -2.99 -2.16
CA GLN A 52 -15.68 -4.21 -2.84
C GLN A 52 -14.79 -5.42 -2.51
N HIS A 53 -13.53 -5.24 -2.09
CA HIS A 53 -12.66 -6.31 -1.62
C HIS A 53 -13.30 -7.14 -0.49
N LEU A 54 -14.07 -6.48 0.38
CA LEU A 54 -14.86 -7.15 1.43
C LEU A 54 -16.36 -7.28 1.08
N ASN A 55 -16.71 -7.32 -0.20
CA ASN A 55 -18.10 -7.34 -0.66
C ASN A 55 -18.93 -6.16 -0.13
N ARG A 56 -18.31 -5.00 0.07
CA ARG A 56 -18.99 -3.73 0.36
C ARG A 56 -19.22 -2.96 -0.94
N ALA A 57 -20.14 -1.99 -0.91
CA ALA A 57 -20.38 -1.10 -2.06
C ALA A 57 -19.19 -0.16 -2.26
N GLY A 58 -18.78 0.02 -3.52
CA GLY A 58 -17.68 0.90 -3.94
C GLY A 58 -16.51 0.14 -4.55
N ASP A 59 -16.27 0.35 -5.84
CA ASP A 59 -15.14 -0.19 -6.59
C ASP A 59 -14.00 0.84 -6.74
N VAL A 60 -12.86 0.45 -7.29
CA VAL A 60 -11.69 1.34 -7.43
C VAL A 60 -11.97 2.57 -8.29
N SER A 61 -12.93 2.52 -9.20
CA SER A 61 -13.28 3.65 -10.07
C SER A 61 -14.00 4.77 -9.32
N GLU A 62 -14.51 4.49 -8.13
CA GLU A 62 -15.25 5.40 -7.26
C GLU A 62 -14.38 6.02 -6.15
N ILE A 63 -13.13 5.57 -5.99
CA ILE A 63 -12.19 6.13 -4.99
C ILE A 63 -11.93 7.61 -5.29
N ALA A 64 -12.13 8.45 -4.27
CA ALA A 64 -11.78 9.86 -4.34
C ALA A 64 -10.26 10.04 -4.36
N LEU A 65 -9.71 10.53 -5.48
CA LEU A 65 -8.26 10.66 -5.68
C LEU A 65 -7.60 11.57 -4.62
N THR A 66 -8.35 12.53 -4.07
CA THR A 66 -7.91 13.40 -2.98
C THR A 66 -7.52 12.64 -1.71
N GLU A 67 -8.04 11.42 -1.51
CA GLU A 67 -7.62 10.59 -0.38
C GLU A 67 -6.23 9.99 -0.60
N LEU A 68 -5.83 9.75 -1.84
CA LEU A 68 -4.56 9.10 -2.22
C LEU A 68 -3.46 10.10 -2.61
N ILE A 69 -3.71 11.42 -2.48
CA ILE A 69 -2.73 12.48 -2.72
C ILE A 69 -2.67 13.39 -1.49
N GLY A 70 -1.47 13.71 -1.00
CA GLY A 70 -1.22 14.74 0.01
C GLY A 70 -0.37 14.29 1.20
N PRO A 71 -0.37 15.08 2.29
CA PRO A 71 0.51 14.84 3.44
C PRO A 71 0.41 13.43 3.98
N CYS A 72 1.56 12.81 4.22
CA CYS A 72 1.73 11.43 4.62
C CYS A 72 2.79 11.30 5.70
N GLN A 73 2.56 10.45 6.68
CA GLN A 73 3.53 10.10 7.72
C GLN A 73 3.99 8.67 7.55
N VAL A 74 5.30 8.46 7.49
CA VAL A 74 5.93 7.13 7.54
C VAL A 74 6.36 6.83 8.96
N ILE A 75 5.89 5.70 9.51
CA ILE A 75 6.21 5.20 10.86
C ILE A 75 7.00 3.91 10.70
N GLU A 76 8.15 3.81 11.36
CA GLU A 76 8.99 2.62 11.30
C GLU A 76 8.75 1.71 12.51
N ARG A 77 8.46 0.42 12.28
CA ARG A 77 8.20 -0.61 13.30
C ARG A 77 8.88 -1.92 12.93
N ILE A 78 10.20 -1.83 12.68
CA ILE A 78 11.03 -2.98 12.28
C ILE A 78 11.09 -4.02 13.39
N GLY A 79 10.93 -5.30 13.00
CA GLY A 79 11.05 -6.44 13.90
C GLY A 79 9.82 -6.73 14.77
N LYS A 80 8.73 -5.97 14.60
CA LYS A 80 7.45 -6.25 15.24
C LYS A 80 6.62 -7.19 14.36
N LYS A 81 6.20 -8.34 14.89
CA LYS A 81 5.28 -9.25 14.18
C LYS A 81 3.86 -8.68 14.19
N VAL A 82 3.39 -8.22 15.35
CA VAL A 82 2.10 -7.57 15.54
C VAL A 82 2.35 -6.12 15.94
N ILE A 83 1.76 -5.19 15.20
CA ILE A 83 1.82 -3.75 15.49
C ILE A 83 0.52 -3.37 16.18
N THR A 84 0.63 -2.96 17.44
CA THR A 84 -0.49 -2.58 18.30
C THR A 84 -0.66 -1.06 18.38
N ALA A 85 -1.74 -0.58 18.98
CA ALA A 85 -1.94 0.85 19.25
C ALA A 85 -0.79 1.47 20.05
N GLU A 86 -0.20 0.73 21.00
CA GLU A 86 0.93 1.19 21.82
C GLU A 86 2.22 1.39 21.00
N ASP A 87 2.32 0.72 19.85
CA ASP A 87 3.43 0.87 18.92
C ASP A 87 3.31 2.12 18.05
N LEU A 88 2.16 2.79 18.03
CA LEU A 88 1.94 3.98 17.21
C LEU A 88 2.21 5.25 18.01
N PRO A 89 2.65 6.35 17.36
CA PRO A 89 2.80 7.63 18.03
C PRO A 89 1.47 8.12 18.60
N SER A 90 1.47 8.69 19.79
CA SER A 90 0.27 9.22 20.46
C SER A 90 -0.46 10.31 19.65
N ARG A 91 0.23 10.93 18.69
CA ARG A 91 -0.32 11.92 17.76
C ARG A 91 0.23 11.70 16.36
N LEU A 92 -0.66 11.75 15.39
CA LEU A 92 -0.34 11.68 13.95
C LEU A 92 -0.39 13.08 13.32
N PHE A 93 0.49 13.32 12.35
CA PHE A 93 0.56 14.61 11.64
C PHE A 93 -0.26 14.61 10.36
N ALA A 94 -0.55 13.43 9.83
CA ALA A 94 -1.21 13.27 8.54
C ALA A 94 -2.36 12.26 8.60
N ARG A 95 -3.28 12.40 7.67
CA ARG A 95 -4.40 11.46 7.50
C ARG A 95 -4.01 10.23 6.65
N ARG A 96 -2.78 10.18 6.14
CA ARG A 96 -2.18 9.05 5.41
C ARG A 96 -1.01 8.56 6.21
N VAL A 97 -1.04 7.31 6.61
CA VAL A 97 -0.03 6.71 7.48
C VAL A 97 0.50 5.47 6.80
N LEU A 98 1.82 5.42 6.57
CA LEU A 98 2.50 4.24 6.05
C LEU A 98 3.34 3.61 7.15
N ILE A 99 3.19 2.31 7.32
CA ILE A 99 3.91 1.52 8.32
C ILE A 99 5.02 0.76 7.61
N LYS A 100 6.26 1.11 7.96
CA LYS A 100 7.47 0.40 7.53
C LYS A 100 7.82 -0.66 8.55
N THR A 101 7.68 -1.92 8.19
CA THR A 101 7.99 -3.07 9.05
C THR A 101 9.38 -3.61 8.83
N GLY A 102 10.02 -3.23 7.73
CA GLY A 102 11.28 -3.79 7.26
C GLY A 102 11.10 -5.16 6.60
N PHE A 103 9.91 -5.43 6.07
CA PHE A 103 9.63 -6.66 5.37
C PHE A 103 10.57 -6.84 4.19
N ASN A 104 11.33 -7.94 4.23
CA ASN A 104 12.19 -8.36 3.13
C ASN A 104 11.40 -9.32 2.24
N ARG A 105 10.91 -8.82 1.11
CA ARG A 105 10.05 -9.59 0.20
C ARG A 105 10.78 -10.82 -0.32
N PRO A 106 10.30 -12.05 0.02
CA PRO A 106 10.91 -13.29 -0.47
C PRO A 106 10.57 -13.53 -1.94
N CYS A 107 11.26 -14.49 -2.56
CA CYS A 107 10.98 -14.91 -3.94
C CYS A 107 9.71 -15.77 -4.08
N CYS A 108 9.16 -16.27 -2.97
CA CYS A 108 7.93 -17.07 -2.94
C CYS A 108 7.00 -16.50 -1.88
N TRP A 109 5.71 -16.84 -1.98
CA TRP A 109 4.73 -16.47 -0.95
C TRP A 109 5.17 -16.96 0.43
N THR A 110 4.91 -16.13 1.44
CA THR A 110 5.11 -16.46 2.85
C THR A 110 3.96 -15.91 3.68
N ASN A 111 3.56 -16.64 4.72
CA ASN A 111 2.65 -16.16 5.75
C ASN A 111 3.36 -15.40 6.87
N GLU A 112 4.72 -15.39 6.82
CA GLU A 112 5.55 -14.76 7.84
C GLU A 112 5.82 -13.29 7.52
N PHE A 113 4.87 -12.41 7.89
CA PHE A 113 5.00 -10.95 7.76
C PHE A 113 4.34 -10.22 8.94
N SER A 114 4.68 -8.96 9.12
CA SER A 114 4.10 -8.09 10.13
C SER A 114 2.72 -7.61 9.71
N TYR A 115 1.84 -7.40 10.69
CA TYR A 115 0.47 -6.94 10.46
C TYR A 115 0.00 -6.01 11.59
N LEU A 116 -1.13 -5.34 11.39
CA LEU A 116 -1.76 -4.48 12.37
C LEU A 116 -2.76 -5.28 13.20
N SER A 117 -2.77 -5.05 14.51
CA SER A 117 -3.85 -5.53 15.35
C SER A 117 -5.11 -4.67 15.19
N ALA A 118 -6.25 -5.21 15.55
CA ALA A 118 -7.53 -4.49 15.49
C ALA A 118 -7.54 -3.20 16.33
N ASP A 119 -6.84 -3.19 17.49
CA ASP A 119 -6.70 -1.99 18.31
C ASP A 119 -5.83 -0.92 17.67
N ALA A 120 -4.80 -1.31 16.89
CA ALA A 120 -4.01 -0.35 16.11
C ALA A 120 -4.87 0.33 15.04
N VAL A 121 -5.70 -0.43 14.34
CA VAL A 121 -6.62 0.13 13.33
C VAL A 121 -7.66 1.02 14.01
N ALA A 122 -8.24 0.60 15.14
CA ALA A 122 -9.18 1.42 15.90
C ALA A 122 -8.56 2.76 16.32
N PHE A 123 -7.32 2.75 16.82
CA PHE A 123 -6.57 3.97 17.13
C PHE A 123 -6.39 4.86 15.89
N LEU A 124 -6.01 4.30 14.74
CA LEU A 124 -5.86 5.05 13.49
C LEU A 124 -7.19 5.70 13.05
N ILE A 125 -8.31 5.00 13.22
CA ILE A 125 -9.66 5.54 12.99
C ILE A 125 -9.93 6.76 13.90
N GLU A 126 -9.66 6.65 15.19
CA GLU A 126 -9.84 7.74 16.17
C GLU A 126 -8.96 8.95 15.85
N GLN A 127 -7.77 8.75 15.29
CA GLN A 127 -6.88 9.81 14.82
C GLN A 127 -7.33 10.44 13.49
N GLY A 128 -8.41 9.97 12.87
CA GLY A 128 -8.96 10.49 11.62
C GLY A 128 -8.16 10.12 10.37
N VAL A 129 -7.42 9.00 10.42
CA VAL A 129 -6.68 8.47 9.27
C VAL A 129 -7.66 8.08 8.16
N LYS A 130 -7.27 8.27 6.91
CA LYS A 130 -8.03 7.94 5.70
C LYS A 130 -7.31 6.95 4.79
N VAL A 131 -6.00 6.82 4.96
CA VAL A 131 -5.20 5.83 4.23
C VAL A 131 -4.24 5.17 5.20
N ILE A 132 -4.28 3.86 5.26
CA ILE A 132 -3.28 3.02 5.92
C ILE A 132 -2.46 2.35 4.83
N GLY A 133 -1.13 2.44 4.90
CA GLY A 133 -0.24 1.70 4.01
C GLY A 133 0.74 0.84 4.78
N ILE A 134 1.18 -0.26 4.19
CA ILE A 134 2.15 -1.19 4.77
C ILE A 134 3.05 -1.79 3.69
N ASP A 135 4.27 -2.16 4.07
CA ASP A 135 5.23 -2.82 3.18
C ASP A 135 5.05 -4.35 3.09
N THR A 136 4.10 -4.92 3.84
CA THR A 136 3.76 -6.35 3.83
C THR A 136 2.62 -6.66 2.85
N PRO A 137 2.40 -7.95 2.53
CA PRO A 137 1.31 -8.38 1.66
C PRO A 137 -0.10 -8.13 2.19
N SER A 138 -0.26 -7.98 3.50
CA SER A 138 -1.56 -7.72 4.14
C SER A 138 -1.41 -6.97 5.46
N ILE A 139 -2.43 -6.17 5.81
CA ILE A 139 -2.58 -5.56 7.14
C ILE A 139 -3.13 -6.54 8.18
N ASP A 140 -3.65 -7.71 7.77
CA ASP A 140 -4.06 -8.82 8.64
C ASP A 140 -3.08 -10.00 8.53
N PRO A 141 -3.04 -10.92 9.52
CA PRO A 141 -2.27 -12.16 9.41
C PRO A 141 -2.83 -13.05 8.30
N ALA A 142 -1.95 -13.73 7.54
CA ALA A 142 -2.33 -14.52 6.38
C ALA A 142 -3.32 -15.66 6.68
N GLU A 143 -3.35 -16.16 7.92
CA GLU A 143 -4.20 -17.27 8.33
C GLU A 143 -5.57 -16.83 8.88
N ASP A 144 -5.82 -15.54 9.08
CA ASP A 144 -7.11 -15.07 9.63
C ASP A 144 -8.08 -14.64 8.53
N GLU A 145 -8.86 -15.62 8.03
CA GLU A 145 -9.88 -15.40 7.00
C GLU A 145 -10.97 -14.38 7.40
N ARG A 146 -11.05 -13.98 8.68
CA ARG A 146 -12.01 -12.97 9.14
C ARG A 146 -11.58 -11.55 8.81
N LEU A 147 -10.29 -11.34 8.52
CA LEU A 147 -9.69 -10.06 8.15
C LEU A 147 -10.09 -8.89 9.07
N PRO A 148 -9.89 -8.99 10.40
CA PRO A 148 -10.45 -8.04 11.36
C PRO A 148 -9.95 -6.61 11.14
N SER A 149 -8.71 -6.42 10.74
CA SER A 149 -8.12 -5.09 10.47
C SER A 149 -8.66 -4.49 9.18
N HIS A 150 -8.81 -5.29 8.12
CA HIS A 150 -9.49 -4.86 6.88
C HIS A 150 -10.94 -4.47 7.15
N VAL A 151 -11.70 -5.31 7.88
CA VAL A 151 -13.11 -5.04 8.20
C VAL A 151 -13.24 -3.70 8.91
N LEU A 152 -12.46 -3.46 9.96
CA LEU A 152 -12.48 -2.21 10.70
C LEU A 152 -12.10 -1.01 9.82
N ALA A 153 -11.04 -1.12 9.02
CA ALA A 153 -10.55 -0.05 8.17
C ALA A 153 -11.58 0.31 7.08
N ILE A 154 -12.05 -0.68 6.33
CA ILE A 154 -12.99 -0.47 5.22
C ILE A 154 -14.35 0.03 5.71
N ASP A 155 -14.88 -0.54 6.80
CA ASP A 155 -16.16 -0.10 7.37
C ASP A 155 -16.08 1.34 7.95
N ALA A 156 -14.87 1.82 8.31
CA ALA A 156 -14.59 3.21 8.68
C ALA A 156 -14.28 4.14 7.48
N GLY A 157 -14.30 3.63 6.26
CA GLY A 157 -13.99 4.37 5.04
C GLY A 157 -12.51 4.72 4.89
N ILE A 158 -11.63 3.87 5.41
CA ILE A 158 -10.17 3.95 5.24
C ILE A 158 -9.77 3.10 4.02
N LEU A 159 -8.95 3.65 3.15
CA LEU A 159 -8.31 2.95 2.04
C LEU A 159 -7.03 2.25 2.55
N ILE A 160 -6.76 1.07 2.02
CA ILE A 160 -5.62 0.26 2.41
C ILE A 160 -4.65 0.18 1.23
N LEU A 161 -3.37 0.46 1.49
CA LEU A 161 -2.27 0.29 0.54
C LEU A 161 -1.36 -0.82 1.05
N GLU A 162 -1.13 -1.85 0.25
CA GLU A 162 -0.32 -3.00 0.62
C GLU A 162 0.84 -3.23 -0.34
N ASN A 163 1.77 -4.06 0.06
CA ASN A 163 2.95 -4.39 -0.72
C ASN A 163 3.82 -3.19 -1.11
N LEU A 164 3.86 -2.13 -0.30
CA LEU A 164 4.71 -0.97 -0.55
C LEU A 164 6.20 -1.33 -0.44
N GLU A 165 7.05 -0.64 -1.20
CA GLU A 165 8.51 -0.77 -1.11
C GLU A 165 9.07 0.37 -0.25
N LEU A 166 9.20 0.14 1.07
CA LEU A 166 9.62 1.16 2.02
C LEU A 166 11.06 1.00 2.50
N SER A 167 11.84 0.07 1.96
CA SER A 167 13.21 -0.23 2.43
C SER A 167 14.12 0.99 2.44
N ALA A 168 14.07 1.82 1.40
CA ALA A 168 14.88 3.04 1.27
C ALA A 168 14.26 4.29 1.90
N VAL A 169 13.06 4.17 2.52
CA VAL A 169 12.33 5.29 3.10
C VAL A 169 12.67 5.40 4.59
N GLN A 170 12.97 6.59 5.07
CA GLN A 170 13.13 6.89 6.49
C GLN A 170 11.78 7.26 7.11
N ALA A 171 11.63 7.06 8.42
CA ALA A 171 10.47 7.58 9.15
C ALA A 171 10.42 9.12 9.04
N GLY A 172 9.22 9.67 8.89
CA GLY A 172 9.06 11.11 8.75
C GLY A 172 7.85 11.54 7.92
N GLU A 173 7.83 12.79 7.53
CA GLU A 173 6.76 13.44 6.79
C GLU A 173 7.11 13.51 5.30
N TYR A 174 6.11 13.24 4.48
CA TYR A 174 6.19 13.22 3.02
C TYR A 174 4.88 13.70 2.42
N GLU A 175 4.84 13.80 1.11
CA GLU A 175 3.61 13.85 0.34
C GLU A 175 3.46 12.54 -0.43
N LEU A 176 2.33 11.85 -0.26
CA LEU A 176 1.99 10.60 -0.96
C LEU A 176 1.26 10.90 -2.26
N ILE A 177 1.58 10.14 -3.30
CA ILE A 177 0.76 9.97 -4.50
C ILE A 177 0.68 8.48 -4.80
N ALA A 178 -0.55 7.90 -4.77
CA ALA A 178 -0.79 6.48 -4.98
C ALA A 178 -2.10 6.26 -5.77
N LEU A 179 -2.10 6.61 -7.05
CA LEU A 179 -3.32 6.62 -7.85
C LEU A 179 -3.62 5.24 -8.46
N PRO A 180 -4.86 4.72 -8.31
CA PRO A 180 -5.29 3.48 -8.95
C PRO A 180 -5.63 3.68 -10.41
N LEU A 181 -5.73 2.57 -11.13
CA LEU A 181 -6.37 2.52 -12.43
C LEU A 181 -7.89 2.73 -12.27
N LYS A 182 -8.50 3.48 -13.18
CA LYS A 182 -9.95 3.72 -13.15
C LYS A 182 -10.69 2.59 -13.88
N ILE A 183 -10.82 1.44 -13.20
CA ILE A 183 -11.47 0.24 -13.76
C ILE A 183 -12.77 -0.03 -13.01
N LYS A 184 -13.90 0.01 -13.72
CA LYS A 184 -15.23 -0.23 -13.15
C LYS A 184 -15.38 -1.69 -12.72
N GLY A 185 -15.86 -1.91 -11.50
CA GLY A 185 -16.16 -3.23 -10.96
C GLY A 185 -14.96 -3.99 -10.39
N LEU A 186 -13.78 -3.38 -10.31
CA LEU A 186 -12.60 -4.00 -9.74
C LEU A 186 -12.47 -3.66 -8.24
N GLU A 187 -12.18 -4.67 -7.43
CA GLU A 187 -12.15 -4.59 -5.95
C GLU A 187 -10.85 -4.04 -5.39
N ALA A 188 -9.78 -4.06 -6.19
CA ALA A 188 -8.46 -3.51 -5.87
C ALA A 188 -7.81 -2.97 -7.15
N SER A 189 -6.71 -2.24 -7.03
CA SER A 189 -5.95 -1.80 -8.19
C SER A 189 -4.48 -1.67 -7.87
N PRO A 190 -3.59 -2.17 -8.74
CA PRO A 190 -2.19 -1.80 -8.70
C PRO A 190 -2.03 -0.28 -8.76
N VAL A 191 -1.03 0.23 -8.01
CA VAL A 191 -0.66 1.65 -8.01
C VAL A 191 0.84 1.81 -8.28
N ARG A 192 1.23 2.91 -8.93
CA ARG A 192 2.61 3.38 -8.87
C ARG A 192 2.69 4.42 -7.75
N ALA A 193 2.88 3.95 -6.52
CA ALA A 193 2.98 4.80 -5.34
C ALA A 193 4.35 5.49 -5.27
N VAL A 194 4.36 6.79 -4.96
CA VAL A 194 5.57 7.56 -4.72
C VAL A 194 5.41 8.45 -3.49
N LEU A 195 6.54 8.73 -2.84
CA LEU A 195 6.65 9.75 -1.81
C LEU A 195 7.47 10.92 -2.34
N ILE A 196 7.00 12.13 -2.08
CA ILE A 196 7.74 13.36 -2.37
C ILE A 196 8.36 13.84 -1.06
N ASP A 197 9.70 13.90 -1.01
CA ASP A 197 10.46 14.47 0.09
C ASP A 197 10.75 15.94 -0.21
N GLN A 198 10.16 16.84 0.55
CA GLN A 198 10.36 18.27 0.43
C GLN A 198 11.56 18.77 1.26
N ARG A 199 12.06 17.97 2.21
CA ARG A 199 13.16 18.35 3.11
C ARG A 199 14.50 18.56 2.38
N SER A 200 14.67 17.96 1.20
CA SER A 200 15.90 18.05 0.39
C SER A 200 16.09 19.41 -0.34
N GLY A 201 15.24 20.41 -0.08
CA GLY A 201 15.34 21.76 -0.68
C GLY A 201 16.03 22.83 0.19
N GLU A 202 16.31 22.56 1.47
CA GLU A 202 16.83 23.56 2.40
C GLU A 202 18.34 23.47 2.70
N SER A 203 19.08 22.60 2.04
CA SER A 203 20.54 22.54 2.18
C SER A 203 21.23 23.46 1.14
N GLY A 204 21.19 24.77 1.35
CA GLY A 204 21.93 25.67 0.46
C GLY A 204 21.66 27.15 0.68
N SER A 205 21.91 27.68 1.87
CA SER A 205 22.49 29.04 2.02
C SER A 205 22.89 29.28 3.47
N CYS A 206 24.11 28.87 3.82
CA CYS A 206 24.88 29.62 4.81
C CYS A 206 26.05 30.21 4.02
N ILE A 207 25.93 31.46 3.71
CA ILE A 207 27.08 32.35 3.42
C ILE A 207 27.36 33.10 4.70
#